data_3822897b0bd659fdb2f976a15c63102e
#
_entry.id   3822897b0bd659fdb2f976a15c63102e
#
_cell.length_a   1.000
_cell.length_b   1.000
_cell.length_c   1.000
_cell.angle_alpha   90.00
_cell.angle_beta   90.00
_cell.angle_gamma   90.00
#
_symmetry.space_group_name_H-M   'P 1'
#
loop_
_entity.id
_entity.type
_entity.pdbx_description
1 polymer ?
#
loop_
_entity_poly.entity_id
_entity_poly.type
_entity_poly.pdbx_seq_one_letter_code
_entity_poly.pdbx_strand_id
1 'polypeptide(L)'
;MVGLPDSAVKESHQRILSALQVTGYKMPTSNIVINMAPADIRKEGSSYDLPLAIGMLAASETISSQKLSRYMIMGELSLDGTIQPIKGALPIAIKAREEGFTGLIVPLQNAREAAVVNHLSVYGVSNIQEVIEFINDKHELTPTTVQTREEFYACQSDFEYDFADVKGQENVKRALEVAAAGGHNLIMVGAPGSGKSMMAKRLPSILPPLSLGESLETTKIHSVAGKLGRNSSLISQRPFRDPHHTISQVAMVGGGSFPQPGEISLAHNGVLFLDELPEFNRSVLEVLRQPLEDRRITISRVKSTIDYPASFMLVASMNPCPCGYYNHPTKPCVCNPGQVQKYLNKISGPLLDRIDIQIEIVPVPFEKISEQRQGESSAAIRQRVIKARPVSYTHLRAHETDSYLV
;
A
#
# COMPACT_ATOMS: atom_id res chain seq x y z
N MET A 1 -16.57 5.31 29.69
CA MET A 1 -15.97 5.92 28.49
C MET A 1 -17.05 6.72 27.75
N VAL A 2 -16.76 7.94 27.36
CA VAL A 2 -17.66 8.87 26.66
C VAL A 2 -16.97 9.31 25.34
N GLY A 3 -17.71 9.63 24.28
CA GLY A 3 -17.16 10.10 22.99
C GLY A 3 -17.22 9.04 21.88
N LEU A 4 -18.34 8.31 21.76
CA LEU A 4 -18.61 7.34 20.71
C LEU A 4 -17.53 6.24 20.53
N PRO A 5 -17.11 5.52 21.60
CA PRO A 5 -16.23 4.36 21.45
C PRO A 5 -16.98 3.23 20.75
N ASP A 6 -16.28 2.49 19.86
CA ASP A 6 -16.81 1.25 19.27
C ASP A 6 -16.75 0.05 20.25
N SER A 7 -17.10 -1.15 19.79
CA SER A 7 -17.01 -2.37 20.60
C SER A 7 -15.56 -2.69 20.98
N ALA A 8 -14.61 -2.54 20.05
CA ALA A 8 -13.19 -2.83 20.30
C ALA A 8 -12.60 -1.90 21.36
N VAL A 9 -12.96 -0.62 21.35
CA VAL A 9 -12.56 0.34 22.40
C VAL A 9 -13.26 0.06 23.72
N LYS A 10 -14.50 -0.45 23.71
CA LYS A 10 -15.19 -0.87 24.95
C LYS A 10 -14.55 -2.12 25.56
N GLU A 11 -14.15 -3.07 24.74
CA GLU A 11 -13.45 -4.29 25.14
C GLU A 11 -12.02 -4.02 25.63
N SER A 12 -11.42 -2.85 25.30
CA SER A 12 -10.09 -2.47 25.77
C SER A 12 -9.95 -2.55 27.28
N HIS A 13 -11.03 -2.29 28.02
CA HIS A 13 -11.04 -2.40 29.49
C HIS A 13 -10.61 -3.80 29.99
N GLN A 14 -11.06 -4.86 29.32
CA GLN A 14 -10.69 -6.23 29.69
C GLN A 14 -9.23 -6.54 29.35
N ARG A 15 -8.76 -6.08 28.17
CA ARG A 15 -7.37 -6.24 27.77
C ARG A 15 -6.43 -5.47 28.71
N ILE A 16 -6.75 -4.23 29.03
CA ILE A 16 -5.99 -3.39 29.96
C ILE A 16 -5.96 -4.03 31.36
N LEU A 17 -7.09 -4.48 31.88
CA LEU A 17 -7.16 -5.13 33.19
C LEU A 17 -6.22 -6.34 33.26
N SER A 18 -6.29 -7.23 32.27
CA SER A 18 -5.44 -8.42 32.22
C SER A 18 -3.97 -8.06 32.09
N ALA A 19 -3.62 -7.16 31.15
CA ALA A 19 -2.25 -6.70 30.92
C ALA A 19 -1.62 -6.08 32.19
N LEU A 20 -2.36 -5.23 32.92
CA LEU A 20 -1.89 -4.63 34.15
C LEU A 20 -1.70 -5.67 35.27
N GLN A 21 -2.61 -6.64 35.40
CA GLN A 21 -2.50 -7.71 36.40
C GLN A 21 -1.25 -8.56 36.18
N VAL A 22 -0.97 -8.94 34.92
CA VAL A 22 0.19 -9.76 34.57
C VAL A 22 1.50 -9.00 34.82
N THR A 23 1.52 -7.68 34.59
CA THR A 23 2.69 -6.82 34.79
C THR A 23 2.84 -6.34 36.26
N GLY A 24 1.98 -6.81 37.17
CA GLY A 24 2.06 -6.51 38.61
C GLY A 24 1.44 -5.19 39.02
N TYR A 25 0.74 -4.50 38.13
CA TYR A 25 -0.01 -3.29 38.42
C TYR A 25 -1.47 -3.60 38.72
N LYS A 26 -2.03 -2.88 39.70
CA LYS A 26 -3.45 -3.01 40.05
C LYS A 26 -4.28 -1.98 39.29
N MET A 27 -5.45 -2.41 38.82
CA MET A 27 -6.43 -1.48 38.28
C MET A 27 -6.86 -0.50 39.39
N PRO A 28 -6.93 0.81 39.11
CA PRO A 28 -7.42 1.78 40.08
C PRO A 28 -8.84 1.43 40.56
N THR A 29 -9.07 1.53 41.85
CA THR A 29 -10.37 1.25 42.47
C THR A 29 -11.37 2.41 42.39
N SER A 30 -10.87 3.61 42.00
CA SER A 30 -11.67 4.82 41.85
C SER A 30 -12.46 4.80 40.53
N ASN A 31 -13.59 5.53 40.51
CA ASN A 31 -14.35 5.74 39.28
C ASN A 31 -13.55 6.59 38.28
N ILE A 32 -13.18 5.99 37.15
CA ILE A 32 -12.46 6.66 36.08
C ILE A 32 -13.43 6.99 34.94
N VAL A 33 -13.48 8.27 34.57
CA VAL A 33 -14.21 8.76 33.40
C VAL A 33 -13.21 9.09 32.31
N ILE A 34 -13.32 8.42 31.16
CA ILE A 34 -12.49 8.67 30.00
C ILE A 34 -13.34 9.38 28.96
N ASN A 35 -12.94 10.60 28.59
CA ASN A 35 -13.58 11.37 27.54
C ASN A 35 -12.71 11.31 26.27
N MET A 36 -13.24 10.72 25.21
CA MET A 36 -12.57 10.63 23.91
C MET A 36 -13.14 11.70 22.95
N ALA A 37 -12.66 12.92 23.10
CA ALA A 37 -13.06 14.03 22.22
C ALA A 37 -12.46 13.89 20.80
N PRO A 38 -13.08 14.51 19.78
CA PRO A 38 -14.42 15.11 19.75
C PRO A 38 -15.52 14.05 19.71
N ALA A 39 -16.71 14.36 20.25
CA ALA A 39 -17.79 13.38 20.43
C ALA A 39 -18.53 12.98 19.12
N ASP A 40 -18.34 13.73 18.05
CA ASP A 40 -18.94 13.50 16.73
C ASP A 40 -18.15 12.48 15.89
N ILE A 41 -16.88 12.23 16.24
CA ILE A 41 -16.02 11.25 15.57
C ILE A 41 -16.02 9.95 16.36
N ARG A 42 -16.42 8.85 15.73
CA ARG A 42 -16.36 7.52 16.32
C ARG A 42 -14.89 7.06 16.42
N LYS A 43 -14.50 6.59 17.61
CA LYS A 43 -13.17 6.03 17.87
C LYS A 43 -13.24 4.53 17.73
N GLU A 44 -12.29 3.98 17.01
CA GLU A 44 -12.28 2.60 16.56
C GLU A 44 -10.94 1.93 16.67
N GLY A 45 -11.03 0.62 16.80
CA GLY A 45 -9.85 -0.25 16.88
C GLY A 45 -9.21 -0.26 18.27
N SER A 46 -8.23 -1.13 18.39
CA SER A 46 -7.53 -1.45 19.63
C SER A 46 -6.28 -0.59 19.87
N SER A 47 -5.95 0.32 18.94
CA SER A 47 -4.74 1.17 19.03
C SER A 47 -4.74 2.11 20.23
N TYR A 48 -5.89 2.30 20.87
CA TYR A 48 -6.06 3.15 22.05
C TYR A 48 -5.79 2.40 23.38
N ASP A 49 -5.57 1.09 23.38
CA ASP A 49 -5.41 0.30 24.61
C ASP A 49 -4.23 0.80 25.44
N LEU A 50 -3.07 0.98 24.79
CA LEU A 50 -1.86 1.44 25.47
C LEU A 50 -2.01 2.86 26.06
N PRO A 51 -2.43 3.90 25.32
CA PRO A 51 -2.62 5.23 25.90
C PRO A 51 -3.70 5.25 26.97
N LEU A 52 -4.76 4.44 26.89
CA LEU A 52 -5.77 4.32 27.94
C LEU A 52 -5.19 3.72 29.20
N ALA A 53 -4.39 2.65 29.11
CA ALA A 53 -3.73 2.02 30.25
C ALA A 53 -2.78 3.00 30.96
N ILE A 54 -1.92 3.66 30.20
CA ILE A 54 -0.97 4.65 30.74
C ILE A 54 -1.70 5.84 31.36
N GLY A 55 -2.76 6.35 30.70
CA GLY A 55 -3.59 7.43 31.23
C GLY A 55 -4.30 7.08 32.54
N MET A 56 -4.81 5.85 32.68
CA MET A 56 -5.42 5.37 33.92
C MET A 56 -4.43 5.24 35.08
N LEU A 57 -3.23 4.72 34.82
CA LEU A 57 -2.17 4.62 35.80
C LEU A 57 -1.66 6.00 36.25
N ALA A 58 -1.57 6.95 35.33
CA ALA A 58 -1.18 8.32 35.62
C ALA A 58 -2.26 9.07 36.44
N ALA A 59 -3.52 8.91 36.08
CA ALA A 59 -4.66 9.51 36.79
C ALA A 59 -4.81 8.99 38.23
N SER A 60 -4.35 7.76 38.48
CA SER A 60 -4.31 7.16 39.83
C SER A 60 -3.00 7.42 40.59
N GLU A 61 -2.12 8.28 40.04
CA GLU A 61 -0.80 8.59 40.61
C GLU A 61 0.12 7.37 40.80
N THR A 62 -0.19 6.26 40.11
CA THR A 62 0.64 5.04 40.11
C THR A 62 1.92 5.25 39.30
N ILE A 63 1.87 6.10 38.28
CA ILE A 63 3.00 6.52 37.46
C ILE A 63 3.04 8.05 37.34
N SER A 64 4.22 8.60 37.00
CA SER A 64 4.39 10.04 36.79
C SER A 64 3.61 10.53 35.58
N SER A 65 2.95 11.70 35.69
CA SER A 65 2.27 12.35 34.56
C SER A 65 3.13 13.41 33.86
N GLN A 66 4.29 13.77 34.39
CA GLN A 66 5.09 14.94 33.97
C GLN A 66 5.55 14.89 32.50
N LYS A 67 5.84 13.68 31.99
CA LYS A 67 6.31 13.48 30.62
C LYS A 67 5.18 13.30 29.61
N LEU A 68 3.97 12.92 30.03
CA LEU A 68 2.90 12.46 29.12
C LEU A 68 2.48 13.50 28.09
N SER A 69 2.48 14.77 28.44
CA SER A 69 2.13 15.85 27.49
C SER A 69 3.12 16.04 26.34
N ARG A 70 4.32 15.46 26.44
CA ARG A 70 5.40 15.58 25.45
C ARG A 70 5.42 14.43 24.47
N TYR A 71 4.74 13.31 24.78
CA TYR A 71 4.77 12.09 23.99
C TYR A 71 3.38 11.71 23.51
N MET A 72 3.25 11.43 22.23
CA MET A 72 2.10 10.70 21.72
C MET A 72 2.35 9.20 21.93
N ILE A 73 1.35 8.47 22.40
CA ILE A 73 1.44 7.03 22.72
C ILE A 73 0.35 6.32 21.96
N MET A 74 0.69 5.26 21.22
CA MET A 74 -0.27 4.44 20.47
C MET A 74 0.16 2.97 20.51
N GLY A 75 -0.80 2.06 20.66
CA GLY A 75 -0.54 0.62 20.66
C GLY A 75 -1.75 -0.20 21.10
N GLU A 76 -1.87 -1.40 20.59
CA GLU A 76 -2.84 -2.39 21.04
C GLU A 76 -2.18 -3.28 22.11
N LEU A 77 -2.92 -3.60 23.18
CA LEU A 77 -2.46 -4.48 24.24
C LEU A 77 -3.00 -5.90 24.07
N SER A 78 -2.12 -6.88 24.16
CA SER A 78 -2.47 -8.27 24.42
C SER A 78 -2.74 -8.50 25.91
N LEU A 79 -3.39 -9.60 26.25
CA LEU A 79 -3.74 -9.94 27.63
C LEU A 79 -2.53 -10.14 28.55
N ASP A 80 -1.37 -10.45 27.98
CA ASP A 80 -0.08 -10.65 28.67
C ASP A 80 0.75 -9.36 28.82
N GLY A 81 0.24 -8.21 28.33
CA GLY A 81 0.93 -6.93 28.38
C GLY A 81 1.86 -6.67 27.20
N THR A 82 1.97 -7.58 26.22
CA THR A 82 2.68 -7.33 24.98
C THR A 82 1.95 -6.33 24.10
N ILE A 83 2.71 -5.54 23.32
CA ILE A 83 2.16 -4.51 22.46
C ILE A 83 2.13 -5.01 21.02
N GLN A 84 0.95 -5.00 20.42
CA GLN A 84 0.70 -5.46 19.06
C GLN A 84 0.79 -4.30 18.05
N PRO A 85 1.17 -4.60 16.78
CA PRO A 85 1.29 -3.61 15.74
C PRO A 85 -0.04 -2.92 15.41
N ILE A 86 0.06 -1.65 15.06
CA ILE A 86 -1.08 -0.81 14.66
C ILE A 86 -1.02 -0.46 13.17
N LYS A 87 -2.17 -0.05 12.62
CA LYS A 87 -2.25 0.50 11.27
C LYS A 87 -2.07 2.01 11.29
N GLY A 88 -1.45 2.56 10.24
CA GLY A 88 -1.35 4.00 10.08
C GLY A 88 -0.30 4.66 10.97
N ALA A 89 0.77 3.97 11.35
CA ALA A 89 1.80 4.55 12.20
C ALA A 89 2.51 5.74 11.53
N LEU A 90 2.74 5.72 10.22
CA LEU A 90 3.34 6.85 9.50
C LEU A 90 2.47 8.10 9.52
N PRO A 91 1.18 8.10 9.12
CA PRO A 91 0.33 9.29 9.25
C PRO A 91 0.16 9.75 10.71
N ILE A 92 0.15 8.84 11.69
CA ILE A 92 0.15 9.20 13.11
C ILE A 92 1.43 9.96 13.48
N ALA A 93 2.61 9.49 13.04
CA ALA A 93 3.89 10.14 13.29
C ALA A 93 3.94 11.55 12.65
N ILE A 94 3.45 11.69 11.42
CA ILE A 94 3.36 13.01 10.76
C ILE A 94 2.49 13.96 11.59
N LYS A 95 1.32 13.48 12.04
CA LYS A 95 0.41 14.30 12.86
C LYS A 95 1.00 14.64 14.24
N ALA A 96 1.69 13.69 14.89
CA ALA A 96 2.38 13.94 16.15
C ALA A 96 3.40 15.06 16.03
N ARG A 97 4.18 15.09 14.95
CA ARG A 97 5.12 16.17 14.67
C ARG A 97 4.42 17.52 14.44
N GLU A 98 3.34 17.53 13.63
CA GLU A 98 2.56 18.75 13.35
C GLU A 98 1.97 19.36 14.63
N GLU A 99 1.51 18.53 15.56
CA GLU A 99 0.98 18.96 16.87
C GLU A 99 2.09 19.31 17.89
N GLY A 100 3.37 19.21 17.51
CA GLY A 100 4.50 19.64 18.34
C GLY A 100 4.91 18.66 19.43
N PHE A 101 4.54 17.37 19.34
CA PHE A 101 5.05 16.35 20.26
C PHE A 101 6.56 16.16 20.09
N THR A 102 7.27 15.98 21.20
CA THR A 102 8.70 15.71 21.20
C THR A 102 9.01 14.30 20.78
N GLY A 103 8.13 13.35 21.09
CA GLY A 103 8.32 11.94 20.75
C GLY A 103 7.01 11.17 20.56
N LEU A 104 7.17 10.02 19.94
CA LEU A 104 6.10 9.08 19.65
C LEU A 104 6.51 7.69 20.17
N ILE A 105 5.66 7.08 21.00
CA ILE A 105 5.81 5.71 21.49
C ILE A 105 4.85 4.83 20.74
N VAL A 106 5.38 3.84 20.03
CA VAL A 106 4.62 2.91 19.17
C VAL A 106 5.12 1.48 19.32
N PRO A 107 4.36 0.48 18.86
CA PRO A 107 4.85 -0.89 18.83
C PRO A 107 6.18 -1.00 18.06
N LEU A 108 7.10 -1.83 18.53
CA LEU A 108 8.42 -2.02 17.94
C LEU A 108 8.37 -2.29 16.43
N GLN A 109 7.37 -3.04 15.99
CA GLN A 109 7.17 -3.39 14.57
C GLN A 109 6.80 -2.18 13.69
N ASN A 110 6.24 -1.11 14.27
CA ASN A 110 5.90 0.14 13.59
C ASN A 110 6.96 1.24 13.73
N ALA A 111 7.98 1.00 14.58
CA ALA A 111 8.95 2.06 14.92
C ALA A 111 9.71 2.57 13.70
N ARG A 112 10.18 1.68 12.81
CA ARG A 112 10.92 2.07 11.59
C ARG A 112 10.05 2.86 10.62
N GLU A 113 8.78 2.47 10.45
CA GLU A 113 7.80 3.17 9.63
C GLU A 113 7.57 4.61 10.13
N ALA A 114 7.40 4.76 11.44
CA ALA A 114 7.18 6.06 12.08
C ALA A 114 8.45 6.93 12.11
N ALA A 115 9.63 6.32 12.25
CA ALA A 115 10.94 7.00 12.36
C ALA A 115 11.42 7.64 11.04
N VAL A 116 10.67 7.44 9.94
CA VAL A 116 10.86 8.18 8.68
C VAL A 116 10.62 9.69 8.87
N VAL A 117 9.80 10.06 9.87
CA VAL A 117 9.41 11.45 10.12
C VAL A 117 10.50 12.18 10.90
N ASN A 118 11.06 13.22 10.30
CA ASN A 118 12.09 14.05 10.95
C ASN A 118 11.58 14.86 12.13
N HIS A 119 12.49 15.24 13.01
CA HIS A 119 12.22 16.08 14.17
C HIS A 119 11.18 15.50 15.13
N LEU A 120 11.01 14.18 15.13
CA LEU A 120 10.19 13.42 16.05
C LEU A 120 10.99 12.21 16.54
N SER A 121 11.24 12.12 17.85
CA SER A 121 11.91 10.95 18.43
C SER A 121 10.91 9.79 18.52
N VAL A 122 11.16 8.71 17.79
CA VAL A 122 10.27 7.53 17.77
C VAL A 122 10.85 6.42 18.64
N TYR A 123 10.05 5.91 19.55
CA TYR A 123 10.43 4.86 20.48
C TYR A 123 9.58 3.60 20.21
N GLY A 124 10.25 2.53 19.77
CA GLY A 124 9.63 1.22 19.59
C GLY A 124 9.61 0.44 20.88
N VAL A 125 8.46 -0.05 21.31
CA VAL A 125 8.25 -0.79 22.55
C VAL A 125 7.56 -2.12 22.28
N SER A 126 7.91 -3.14 23.06
CA SER A 126 7.37 -4.49 22.92
C SER A 126 6.34 -4.84 23.99
N ASN A 127 6.38 -4.20 25.14
CA ASN A 127 5.47 -4.45 26.25
C ASN A 127 5.19 -3.16 27.04
N ILE A 128 4.08 -3.16 27.79
CA ILE A 128 3.62 -2.00 28.57
C ILE A 128 4.61 -1.62 29.68
N GLN A 129 5.36 -2.58 30.22
CA GLN A 129 6.32 -2.32 31.30
C GLN A 129 7.44 -1.40 30.85
N GLU A 130 7.97 -1.57 29.64
CA GLU A 130 8.98 -0.66 29.05
C GLU A 130 8.48 0.79 29.03
N VAL A 131 7.22 1.01 28.68
CA VAL A 131 6.61 2.34 28.66
C VAL A 131 6.50 2.92 30.06
N ILE A 132 6.03 2.11 31.04
CA ILE A 132 5.89 2.54 32.44
C ILE A 132 7.25 2.90 33.06
N GLU A 133 8.28 2.08 32.81
CA GLU A 133 9.64 2.33 33.30
C GLU A 133 10.23 3.59 32.69
N PHE A 134 10.01 3.84 31.39
CA PHE A 134 10.44 5.05 30.71
C PHE A 134 9.74 6.32 31.26
N ILE A 135 8.43 6.26 31.47
CA ILE A 135 7.66 7.39 32.01
C ILE A 135 8.12 7.72 33.45
N ASN A 136 8.48 6.72 34.25
CA ASN A 136 8.96 6.87 35.62
C ASN A 136 10.46 7.14 35.76
N ASP A 137 11.19 7.41 34.69
CA ASP A 137 12.65 7.62 34.69
C ASP A 137 13.47 6.44 35.24
N LYS A 138 12.93 5.23 35.19
CA LYS A 138 13.64 4.01 35.63
C LYS A 138 14.46 3.36 34.52
N HIS A 139 14.05 3.56 33.27
CA HIS A 139 14.72 3.04 32.09
C HIS A 139 14.67 4.06 30.96
N GLU A 140 15.78 4.23 30.24
CA GLU A 140 15.83 5.08 29.04
C GLU A 140 15.52 4.24 27.79
N LEU A 141 14.58 4.71 26.97
CA LEU A 141 14.33 4.13 25.65
C LEU A 141 15.27 4.76 24.63
N THR A 142 15.82 3.92 23.75
CA THR A 142 16.65 4.40 22.65
C THR A 142 15.77 4.77 21.46
N PRO A 143 15.89 6.00 20.92
CA PRO A 143 15.14 6.38 19.73
C PRO A 143 15.50 5.50 18.55
N THR A 144 14.49 5.07 17.79
CA THR A 144 14.69 4.36 16.53
C THR A 144 15.19 5.32 15.47
N THR A 145 16.35 5.05 14.90
CA THR A 145 16.95 5.83 13.81
C THR A 145 16.83 5.07 12.49
N VAL A 146 16.48 5.77 11.41
CA VAL A 146 16.38 5.21 10.07
C VAL A 146 17.17 6.11 9.13
N GLN A 147 18.10 5.53 8.37
CA GLN A 147 18.78 6.25 7.29
C GLN A 147 17.90 6.23 6.04
N THR A 148 16.82 6.99 6.10
CA THR A 148 15.70 6.94 5.14
C THR A 148 16.15 7.08 3.69
N ARG A 149 17.04 8.05 3.41
CA ARG A 149 17.54 8.28 2.03
C ARG A 149 18.41 7.14 1.53
N GLU A 150 19.36 6.69 2.34
CA GLU A 150 20.29 5.63 1.95
C GLU A 150 19.55 4.31 1.70
N GLU A 151 18.68 3.91 2.63
CA GLU A 151 17.86 2.71 2.48
C GLU A 151 16.93 2.79 1.28
N PHE A 152 16.30 3.94 1.06
CA PHE A 152 15.41 4.17 -0.06
C PHE A 152 16.12 3.98 -1.40
N TYR A 153 17.29 4.61 -1.60
CA TYR A 153 18.04 4.50 -2.86
C TYR A 153 18.67 3.13 -3.06
N ALA A 154 19.11 2.46 -1.99
CA ALA A 154 19.70 1.12 -2.08
C ALA A 154 18.69 0.08 -2.59
N CYS A 155 17.42 0.16 -2.17
CA CYS A 155 16.39 -0.81 -2.54
C CYS A 155 15.67 -0.52 -3.86
N GLN A 156 15.96 0.59 -4.55
CA GLN A 156 15.28 0.97 -5.80
C GLN A 156 15.58 0.06 -7.00
N SER A 157 16.66 -0.68 -6.96
CA SER A 157 17.14 -1.50 -8.09
C SER A 157 17.10 -3.01 -7.80
N ASP A 158 16.57 -3.42 -6.67
CA ASP A 158 16.47 -4.83 -6.25
C ASP A 158 15.15 -5.44 -6.75
N PHE A 159 15.13 -5.90 -8.01
CA PHE A 159 13.95 -6.51 -8.64
C PHE A 159 14.08 -8.02 -8.72
N GLU A 160 13.01 -8.74 -8.36
CA GLU A 160 12.92 -10.19 -8.45
C GLU A 160 12.96 -10.71 -9.90
N TYR A 161 12.48 -9.90 -10.87
CA TYR A 161 12.34 -10.29 -12.28
C TYR A 161 13.08 -9.32 -13.20
N ASP A 162 13.76 -9.86 -14.22
CA ASP A 162 14.47 -9.09 -15.24
C ASP A 162 13.94 -9.42 -16.65
N PHE A 163 13.93 -8.43 -17.54
CA PHE A 163 13.57 -8.61 -18.95
C PHE A 163 14.62 -9.43 -19.72
N ALA A 164 15.85 -9.56 -19.22
CA ALA A 164 16.86 -10.44 -19.80
C ALA A 164 16.41 -11.91 -19.88
N ASP A 165 15.52 -12.35 -18.97
CA ASP A 165 14.95 -13.70 -18.97
C ASP A 165 13.95 -13.93 -20.10
N VAL A 166 13.44 -12.86 -20.71
CA VAL A 166 12.41 -12.95 -21.74
C VAL A 166 13.05 -13.13 -23.10
N LYS A 167 12.80 -14.28 -23.69
CA LYS A 167 13.30 -14.63 -25.02
C LYS A 167 12.29 -14.27 -26.10
N GLY A 168 12.76 -13.60 -27.16
CA GLY A 168 11.88 -13.10 -28.22
C GLY A 168 10.93 -11.99 -27.74
N GLN A 169 9.77 -11.88 -28.39
CA GLN A 169 8.71 -10.91 -28.05
C GLN A 169 9.15 -9.43 -28.15
N GLU A 170 10.03 -9.10 -29.08
CA GLU A 170 10.64 -7.76 -29.20
C GLU A 170 9.58 -6.64 -29.37
N ASN A 171 8.50 -6.90 -30.10
CA ASN A 171 7.39 -5.96 -30.25
C ASN A 171 6.67 -5.70 -28.92
N VAL A 172 6.50 -6.75 -28.11
CA VAL A 172 5.84 -6.64 -26.80
C VAL A 172 6.75 -5.89 -25.82
N LYS A 173 8.07 -6.20 -25.80
CA LYS A 173 9.06 -5.48 -25.00
C LYS A 173 9.04 -3.99 -25.37
N ARG A 174 9.03 -3.68 -26.68
CA ARG A 174 8.98 -2.29 -27.14
C ARG A 174 7.68 -1.58 -26.74
N ALA A 175 6.53 -2.24 -26.84
CA ALA A 175 5.27 -1.68 -26.37
C ALA A 175 5.27 -1.41 -24.86
N LEU A 176 5.83 -2.33 -24.06
CA LEU A 176 5.98 -2.15 -22.60
C LEU A 176 6.95 -1.01 -22.28
N GLU A 177 8.05 -0.87 -23.02
CA GLU A 177 8.98 0.24 -22.88
C GLU A 177 8.31 1.60 -23.16
N VAL A 178 7.53 1.69 -24.25
CA VAL A 178 6.75 2.91 -24.59
C VAL A 178 5.71 3.19 -23.50
N ALA A 179 4.98 2.17 -23.08
CA ALA A 179 4.00 2.29 -22.01
C ALA A 179 4.62 2.76 -20.69
N ALA A 180 5.79 2.22 -20.32
CA ALA A 180 6.54 2.63 -19.14
C ALA A 180 7.03 4.07 -19.22
N ALA A 181 7.50 4.51 -20.40
CA ALA A 181 7.99 5.87 -20.62
C ALA A 181 6.88 6.92 -20.54
N GLY A 182 5.71 6.65 -21.13
CA GLY A 182 4.56 7.57 -21.16
C GLY A 182 3.62 7.44 -19.97
N GLY A 183 3.70 6.34 -19.22
CA GLY A 183 2.69 5.99 -18.19
C GLY A 183 1.36 5.58 -18.82
N HIS A 184 1.41 4.96 -20.02
CA HIS A 184 0.25 4.56 -20.78
C HIS A 184 -0.40 3.28 -20.25
N ASN A 185 -1.72 3.24 -20.27
CA ASN A 185 -2.47 2.02 -20.01
C ASN A 185 -2.34 1.05 -21.18
N LEU A 186 -2.22 -0.24 -20.89
CA LEU A 186 -1.92 -1.25 -21.90
C LEU A 186 -2.75 -2.50 -21.72
N ILE A 187 -3.19 -3.09 -22.83
CA ILE A 187 -3.81 -4.43 -22.85
C ILE A 187 -3.02 -5.38 -23.76
N MET A 188 -2.77 -6.57 -23.25
CA MET A 188 -2.10 -7.67 -23.93
C MET A 188 -3.13 -8.72 -24.32
N VAL A 189 -3.29 -8.97 -25.62
CA VAL A 189 -4.21 -10.00 -26.15
C VAL A 189 -3.37 -11.16 -26.68
N GLY A 190 -3.63 -12.37 -26.26
CA GLY A 190 -2.89 -13.53 -26.76
C GLY A 190 -3.37 -14.85 -26.22
N ALA A 191 -2.97 -15.94 -26.87
CA ALA A 191 -3.34 -17.29 -26.48
C ALA A 191 -2.91 -17.64 -25.04
N PRO A 192 -3.53 -18.62 -24.37
CA PRO A 192 -3.05 -19.15 -23.11
C PRO A 192 -1.57 -19.60 -23.24
N GLY A 193 -0.76 -19.29 -22.24
CA GLY A 193 0.67 -19.63 -22.23
C GLY A 193 1.57 -18.75 -23.12
N SER A 194 1.09 -17.66 -23.70
CA SER A 194 1.90 -16.74 -24.53
C SER A 194 2.83 -15.81 -23.73
N GLY A 195 2.80 -15.88 -22.39
CA GLY A 195 3.70 -15.10 -21.52
C GLY A 195 3.17 -13.76 -21.03
N LYS A 196 1.87 -13.46 -21.16
CA LYS A 196 1.23 -12.18 -20.76
C LYS A 196 1.54 -11.80 -19.31
N SER A 197 1.20 -12.67 -18.36
CA SER A 197 1.41 -12.40 -16.92
C SER A 197 2.91 -12.33 -16.55
N MET A 198 3.76 -13.11 -17.24
CA MET A 198 5.21 -13.05 -17.10
C MET A 198 5.76 -11.67 -17.51
N MET A 199 5.27 -11.11 -18.60
CA MET A 199 5.64 -9.77 -19.07
C MET A 199 5.18 -8.68 -18.13
N ALA A 200 3.91 -8.76 -17.65
CA ALA A 200 3.35 -7.79 -16.72
C ALA A 200 4.16 -7.72 -15.40
N LYS A 201 4.56 -8.87 -14.83
CA LYS A 201 5.33 -8.91 -13.59
C LYS A 201 6.73 -8.29 -13.69
N ARG A 202 7.28 -8.19 -14.91
CA ARG A 202 8.58 -7.54 -15.15
C ARG A 202 8.49 -6.04 -15.36
N LEU A 203 7.28 -5.50 -15.60
CA LEU A 203 7.09 -4.08 -15.88
C LEU A 203 7.64 -3.14 -14.78
N PRO A 204 7.49 -3.44 -13.46
CA PRO A 204 8.08 -2.59 -12.42
C PRO A 204 9.59 -2.37 -12.56
N SER A 205 10.33 -3.36 -13.08
CA SER A 205 11.78 -3.28 -13.25
C SER A 205 12.25 -2.26 -14.30
N ILE A 206 11.37 -1.87 -15.24
CA ILE A 206 11.68 -0.87 -16.28
C ILE A 206 11.00 0.48 -16.04
N LEU A 207 10.10 0.59 -15.06
CA LEU A 207 9.49 1.86 -14.69
C LEU A 207 10.54 2.82 -14.08
N PRO A 208 10.39 4.14 -14.26
CA PRO A 208 11.19 5.12 -13.55
C PRO A 208 11.13 4.92 -12.04
N PRO A 209 12.22 5.16 -11.31
CA PRO A 209 12.21 5.03 -9.85
C PRO A 209 11.18 5.96 -9.21
N LEU A 210 10.70 5.61 -8.01
CA LEU A 210 9.89 6.52 -7.21
C LEU A 210 10.74 7.72 -6.78
N SER A 211 10.17 8.92 -6.77
CA SER A 211 10.68 10.02 -5.98
C SER A 211 10.40 9.80 -4.49
N LEU A 212 11.11 10.51 -3.61
CA LEU A 212 10.84 10.43 -2.16
C LEU A 212 9.38 10.83 -1.83
N GLY A 213 8.84 11.84 -2.54
CA GLY A 213 7.46 12.26 -2.37
C GLY A 213 6.44 11.19 -2.78
N GLU A 214 6.62 10.60 -3.97
CA GLU A 214 5.79 9.47 -4.40
C GLU A 214 5.88 8.28 -3.43
N SER A 215 7.09 7.99 -2.93
CA SER A 215 7.33 6.94 -1.94
C SER A 215 6.58 7.21 -0.64
N LEU A 216 6.66 8.43 -0.10
CA LEU A 216 5.98 8.82 1.13
C LEU A 216 4.45 8.70 0.98
N GLU A 217 3.91 9.22 -0.12
CA GLU A 217 2.47 9.15 -0.43
C GLU A 217 1.99 7.70 -0.54
N THR A 218 2.72 6.88 -1.27
CA THR A 218 2.44 5.45 -1.43
C THR A 218 2.54 4.72 -0.08
N THR A 219 3.57 5.01 0.71
CA THR A 219 3.77 4.40 2.03
C THR A 219 2.64 4.76 2.99
N LYS A 220 2.13 6.00 2.98
CA LYS A 220 0.96 6.41 3.79
C LYS A 220 -0.27 5.54 3.50
N ILE A 221 -0.56 5.28 2.22
CA ILE A 221 -1.71 4.46 1.81
C ILE A 221 -1.55 3.02 2.32
N HIS A 222 -0.35 2.43 2.13
CA HIS A 222 -0.07 1.07 2.57
C HIS A 222 -0.03 0.94 4.09
N SER A 223 0.42 1.97 4.80
CA SER A 223 0.39 2.08 6.26
C SER A 223 -1.04 2.00 6.80
N VAL A 224 -1.95 2.83 6.28
CA VAL A 224 -3.38 2.83 6.65
C VAL A 224 -4.05 1.49 6.34
N ALA A 225 -3.70 0.88 5.22
CA ALA A 225 -4.18 -0.45 4.85
C ALA A 225 -3.62 -1.58 5.72
N GLY A 226 -2.55 -1.33 6.48
CA GLY A 226 -1.82 -2.38 7.21
C GLY A 226 -1.11 -3.37 6.27
N LYS A 227 -0.63 -2.89 5.12
CA LYS A 227 0.01 -3.68 4.06
C LYS A 227 1.52 -3.41 3.93
N LEU A 228 2.11 -2.68 4.85
CA LEU A 228 3.57 -2.54 4.93
C LEU A 228 4.20 -3.83 5.45
N GLY A 229 5.35 -4.18 4.89
CA GLY A 229 6.17 -5.29 5.39
C GLY A 229 6.64 -5.02 6.83
N ARG A 230 6.90 -6.09 7.58
CA ARG A 230 7.50 -5.95 8.92
C ARG A 230 8.87 -5.27 8.79
N ASN A 231 9.12 -4.27 9.62
CA ASN A 231 10.36 -3.49 9.64
C ASN A 231 10.62 -2.66 8.35
N SER A 232 9.62 -2.40 7.51
CA SER A 232 9.76 -1.48 6.39
C SER A 232 9.78 -0.03 6.87
N SER A 233 10.65 0.79 6.28
CA SER A 233 10.65 2.25 6.47
C SER A 233 9.79 2.93 5.41
N LEU A 234 10.23 2.90 4.15
CA LEU A 234 9.53 3.44 2.98
C LEU A 234 9.38 2.37 1.89
N ILE A 235 8.34 2.50 1.10
CA ILE A 235 8.20 1.76 -0.16
C ILE A 235 9.15 2.37 -1.17
N SER A 236 10.17 1.63 -1.58
CA SER A 236 11.22 2.08 -2.52
C SER A 236 10.93 1.71 -3.98
N GLN A 237 10.09 0.73 -4.22
CA GLN A 237 9.71 0.26 -5.55
C GLN A 237 8.25 0.58 -5.85
N ARG A 238 7.93 0.74 -7.14
CA ARG A 238 6.55 0.96 -7.58
C ARG A 238 5.70 -0.27 -7.27
N PRO A 239 4.58 -0.13 -6.57
CA PRO A 239 3.69 -1.24 -6.26
C PRO A 239 3.22 -1.97 -7.50
N PHE A 240 3.16 -3.29 -7.44
CA PHE A 240 2.52 -4.13 -8.43
C PHE A 240 1.36 -4.87 -7.77
N ARG A 241 0.13 -4.58 -8.20
CA ARG A 241 -1.09 -5.18 -7.65
C ARG A 241 -1.75 -6.02 -8.73
N ASP A 242 -1.99 -7.30 -8.44
CA ASP A 242 -2.58 -8.29 -9.34
C ASP A 242 -3.79 -8.99 -8.67
N PRO A 243 -4.89 -8.27 -8.43
CA PRO A 243 -6.06 -8.86 -7.82
C PRO A 243 -6.67 -9.94 -8.73
N HIS A 244 -7.10 -11.04 -8.12
CA HIS A 244 -7.79 -12.11 -8.83
C HIS A 244 -9.14 -11.63 -9.39
N HIS A 245 -9.58 -12.15 -10.53
CA HIS A 245 -10.83 -11.72 -11.21
C HIS A 245 -12.11 -11.91 -10.37
N THR A 246 -12.08 -12.74 -9.32
CA THR A 246 -13.19 -12.92 -8.36
C THR A 246 -13.27 -11.83 -7.29
N ILE A 247 -12.39 -10.82 -7.33
CA ILE A 247 -12.39 -9.73 -6.35
C ILE A 247 -13.74 -9.03 -6.30
N SER A 248 -14.17 -8.64 -5.10
CA SER A 248 -15.38 -7.83 -4.94
C SER A 248 -15.12 -6.36 -5.29
N GLN A 249 -16.18 -5.64 -5.67
CA GLN A 249 -16.11 -4.20 -5.94
C GLN A 249 -15.56 -3.43 -4.72
N VAL A 250 -15.95 -3.80 -3.50
CA VAL A 250 -15.47 -3.16 -2.26
C VAL A 250 -13.98 -3.40 -2.05
N ALA A 251 -13.48 -4.59 -2.34
CA ALA A 251 -12.05 -4.87 -2.23
C ALA A 251 -11.23 -4.14 -3.32
N MET A 252 -11.80 -3.93 -4.49
CA MET A 252 -11.16 -3.18 -5.58
C MET A 252 -11.07 -1.69 -5.26
N VAL A 253 -12.18 -1.07 -4.89
CA VAL A 253 -12.32 0.38 -4.64
C VAL A 253 -11.83 0.76 -3.25
N GLY A 254 -12.09 -0.08 -2.29
CA GLY A 254 -12.01 0.22 -0.88
C GLY A 254 -13.39 0.46 -0.27
N GLY A 255 -13.46 0.55 1.03
CA GLY A 255 -14.72 0.74 1.75
C GLY A 255 -14.72 0.02 3.09
N GLY A 256 -15.87 -0.48 3.47
CA GLY A 256 -16.14 -1.02 4.81
C GLY A 256 -16.92 -0.02 5.65
N SER A 257 -17.18 -0.36 6.92
CA SER A 257 -17.78 0.57 7.90
C SER A 257 -16.91 1.81 8.08
N PHE A 258 -15.59 1.63 7.95
CA PHE A 258 -14.56 2.65 7.87
C PHE A 258 -13.90 2.55 6.50
N PRO A 259 -13.83 3.67 5.77
CA PRO A 259 -13.21 3.69 4.46
C PRO A 259 -11.74 3.25 4.54
N GLN A 260 -11.46 2.03 4.08
CA GLN A 260 -10.10 1.51 3.89
C GLN A 260 -9.75 1.58 2.41
N PRO A 261 -8.47 1.85 2.05
CA PRO A 261 -8.05 1.84 0.66
C PRO A 261 -8.15 0.43 0.05
N GLY A 262 -8.66 0.35 -1.19
CA GLY A 262 -8.72 -0.88 -1.98
C GLY A 262 -7.51 -1.08 -2.88
N GLU A 263 -7.55 -2.12 -3.73
CA GLU A 263 -6.45 -2.47 -4.63
C GLU A 263 -6.08 -1.32 -5.60
N ILE A 264 -7.05 -0.53 -6.03
CA ILE A 264 -6.83 0.66 -6.86
C ILE A 264 -5.91 1.67 -6.15
N SER A 265 -6.19 1.98 -4.89
CA SER A 265 -5.36 2.91 -4.11
C SER A 265 -4.02 2.29 -3.71
N LEU A 266 -3.97 0.98 -3.46
CA LEU A 266 -2.73 0.25 -3.20
C LEU A 266 -1.81 0.17 -4.41
N ALA A 267 -2.34 0.33 -5.63
CA ALA A 267 -1.57 0.43 -6.86
C ALA A 267 -1.04 1.85 -7.13
N HIS A 268 -1.34 2.83 -6.27
CA HIS A 268 -0.92 4.21 -6.46
C HIS A 268 0.59 4.33 -6.70
N ASN A 269 0.97 5.15 -7.67
CA ASN A 269 2.36 5.31 -8.19
C ASN A 269 2.98 4.01 -8.74
N GLY A 270 2.16 3.01 -9.05
CA GLY A 270 2.60 1.71 -9.51
C GLY A 270 1.75 1.14 -10.65
N VAL A 271 1.57 -0.17 -10.65
CA VAL A 271 0.86 -0.93 -11.67
C VAL A 271 -0.33 -1.68 -11.04
N LEU A 272 -1.49 -1.53 -11.65
CA LEU A 272 -2.65 -2.41 -11.43
C LEU A 272 -2.71 -3.38 -12.61
N PHE A 273 -2.42 -4.65 -12.36
CA PHE A 273 -2.49 -5.70 -13.36
C PHE A 273 -3.79 -6.48 -13.23
N LEU A 274 -4.56 -6.55 -14.31
CA LEU A 274 -5.81 -7.33 -14.37
C LEU A 274 -5.65 -8.45 -15.39
N ASP A 275 -5.33 -9.64 -14.89
CA ASP A 275 -5.27 -10.85 -15.72
C ASP A 275 -6.66 -11.34 -16.03
N GLU A 276 -6.85 -11.88 -17.23
CA GLU A 276 -8.16 -12.37 -17.70
C GLU A 276 -9.28 -11.29 -17.60
N LEU A 277 -9.01 -10.09 -18.10
CA LEU A 277 -9.89 -8.92 -17.98
C LEU A 277 -11.39 -9.20 -18.24
N PRO A 278 -11.81 -9.99 -19.25
CA PRO A 278 -13.23 -10.29 -19.48
C PRO A 278 -13.87 -11.21 -18.42
N GLU A 279 -13.10 -11.79 -17.50
CA GLU A 279 -13.62 -12.64 -16.42
C GLU A 279 -13.98 -11.85 -15.15
N PHE A 280 -13.53 -10.60 -15.05
CA PHE A 280 -13.97 -9.72 -13.97
C PHE A 280 -15.45 -9.38 -14.08
N ASN A 281 -16.12 -9.24 -12.95
CA ASN A 281 -17.47 -8.73 -12.89
C ASN A 281 -17.54 -7.32 -13.53
N ARG A 282 -18.57 -7.08 -14.34
CA ARG A 282 -18.76 -5.79 -15.03
C ARG A 282 -18.77 -4.60 -14.06
N SER A 283 -19.38 -4.75 -12.88
CA SER A 283 -19.41 -3.71 -11.84
C SER A 283 -18.00 -3.36 -11.32
N VAL A 284 -17.08 -4.33 -11.28
CA VAL A 284 -15.69 -4.12 -10.89
C VAL A 284 -14.92 -3.38 -11.98
N LEU A 285 -15.18 -3.65 -13.24
CA LEU A 285 -14.53 -2.95 -14.36
C LEU A 285 -15.03 -1.51 -14.52
N GLU A 286 -16.32 -1.26 -14.31
CA GLU A 286 -16.91 0.08 -14.45
C GLU A 286 -16.37 1.08 -13.38
N VAL A 287 -16.04 0.61 -12.18
CA VAL A 287 -15.48 1.50 -11.14
C VAL A 287 -14.04 1.97 -11.42
N LEU A 288 -13.33 1.33 -12.37
CA LEU A 288 -11.99 1.77 -12.78
C LEU A 288 -12.02 3.05 -13.62
N ARG A 289 -13.16 3.38 -14.25
CA ARG A 289 -13.28 4.52 -15.17
C ARG A 289 -12.90 5.84 -14.51
N GLN A 290 -13.47 6.12 -13.33
CA GLN A 290 -13.20 7.35 -12.61
C GLN A 290 -11.72 7.49 -12.21
N PRO A 291 -11.08 6.53 -11.51
CA PRO A 291 -9.68 6.68 -11.11
C PRO A 291 -8.69 6.72 -12.29
N LEU A 292 -9.03 6.16 -13.45
CA LEU A 292 -8.20 6.29 -14.64
C LEU A 292 -8.21 7.72 -15.20
N GLU A 293 -9.30 8.48 -15.00
CA GLU A 293 -9.42 9.89 -15.41
C GLU A 293 -8.91 10.83 -14.30
N ASP A 294 -9.49 10.73 -13.11
CA ASP A 294 -9.32 11.71 -12.02
C ASP A 294 -8.06 11.46 -11.18
N ARG A 295 -7.39 10.30 -11.36
CA ARG A 295 -6.23 9.86 -10.57
C ARG A 295 -6.49 9.81 -9.07
N ARG A 296 -7.75 9.70 -8.67
CA ARG A 296 -8.21 9.58 -7.29
C ARG A 296 -9.47 8.73 -7.24
N ILE A 297 -9.77 8.21 -6.04
CA ILE A 297 -10.99 7.48 -5.76
C ILE A 297 -11.66 8.06 -4.52
N THR A 298 -12.93 8.41 -4.65
CA THR A 298 -13.74 8.96 -3.57
C THR A 298 -14.60 7.87 -2.96
N ILE A 299 -14.39 7.58 -1.69
CA ILE A 299 -15.21 6.65 -0.91
C ILE A 299 -16.15 7.45 -0.03
N SER A 300 -17.41 7.56 -0.45
CA SER A 300 -18.45 8.24 0.32
C SER A 300 -19.24 7.25 1.17
N ARG A 301 -19.39 7.55 2.45
CA ARG A 301 -20.24 6.85 3.41
C ARG A 301 -21.09 7.85 4.17
N VAL A 302 -22.13 7.37 4.85
CA VAL A 302 -23.10 8.25 5.58
C VAL A 302 -22.41 9.22 6.55
N LYS A 303 -21.24 8.84 7.07
CA LYS A 303 -20.53 9.63 8.11
C LYS A 303 -19.24 10.27 7.65
N SER A 304 -18.70 9.90 6.50
CA SER A 304 -17.43 10.44 6.02
C SER A 304 -17.25 10.21 4.52
N THR A 305 -16.62 11.17 3.88
CA THR A 305 -16.12 11.04 2.50
C THR A 305 -14.60 11.17 2.56
N ILE A 306 -13.91 10.20 2.00
CA ILE A 306 -12.44 10.16 1.96
C ILE A 306 -12.00 9.98 0.52
N ASP A 307 -11.07 10.82 0.09
CA ASP A 307 -10.39 10.71 -1.19
C ASP A 307 -9.05 10.01 -1.01
N TYR A 308 -8.85 8.94 -1.76
CA TYR A 308 -7.55 8.27 -1.87
C TYR A 308 -6.93 8.58 -3.22
N PRO A 309 -5.64 8.90 -3.27
CA PRO A 309 -4.94 9.00 -4.55
C PRO A 309 -4.91 7.64 -5.25
N ALA A 310 -5.03 7.66 -6.58
CA ALA A 310 -5.14 6.47 -7.41
C ALA A 310 -4.46 6.67 -8.76
N SER A 311 -3.24 7.27 -8.75
CA SER A 311 -2.42 7.43 -9.95
C SER A 311 -1.67 6.13 -10.21
N PHE A 312 -2.20 5.28 -11.05
CA PHE A 312 -1.62 4.00 -11.41
C PHE A 312 -1.60 3.82 -12.93
N MET A 313 -0.77 2.90 -13.40
CA MET A 313 -0.77 2.40 -14.77
C MET A 313 -1.62 1.12 -14.81
N LEU A 314 -2.67 1.11 -15.62
CA LEU A 314 -3.47 -0.08 -15.86
C LEU A 314 -2.78 -0.96 -16.89
N VAL A 315 -2.48 -2.18 -16.50
CA VAL A 315 -2.03 -3.24 -17.42
C VAL A 315 -3.06 -4.35 -17.37
N ALA A 316 -3.58 -4.73 -18.51
CA ALA A 316 -4.56 -5.79 -18.60
C ALA A 316 -4.08 -6.93 -19.50
N SER A 317 -4.57 -8.12 -19.26
CA SER A 317 -4.38 -9.23 -20.18
C SER A 317 -5.72 -9.91 -20.50
N MET A 318 -5.83 -10.45 -21.70
CA MET A 318 -6.98 -11.28 -22.09
C MET A 318 -6.63 -12.29 -23.17
N ASN A 319 -7.46 -13.29 -23.30
CA ASN A 319 -7.44 -14.19 -24.45
C ASN A 319 -8.23 -13.56 -25.61
N PRO A 320 -7.97 -13.94 -26.88
CA PRO A 320 -8.68 -13.38 -28.02
C PRO A 320 -10.13 -13.88 -28.14
N CYS A 321 -10.46 -14.99 -27.46
CA CYS A 321 -11.80 -15.59 -27.42
C CYS A 321 -11.92 -16.52 -26.20
N PRO A 322 -13.10 -17.08 -25.90
CA PRO A 322 -13.26 -17.99 -24.76
C PRO A 322 -12.38 -19.24 -24.80
N CYS A 323 -12.12 -19.83 -25.98
CA CYS A 323 -11.19 -20.97 -26.08
C CYS A 323 -9.70 -20.54 -26.16
N GLY A 324 -9.43 -19.25 -26.39
CA GLY A 324 -8.08 -18.68 -26.43
C GLY A 324 -7.35 -18.81 -27.77
N TYR A 325 -7.94 -19.40 -28.80
CA TYR A 325 -7.23 -19.74 -30.05
C TYR A 325 -7.79 -19.02 -31.30
N TYR A 326 -8.55 -17.94 -31.14
CA TYR A 326 -8.98 -17.14 -32.28
C TYR A 326 -7.75 -16.53 -32.97
N ASN A 327 -7.67 -16.71 -34.30
CA ASN A 327 -6.50 -16.32 -35.13
C ASN A 327 -5.16 -16.95 -34.72
N HIS A 328 -5.19 -18.10 -33.99
CA HIS A 328 -3.95 -18.78 -33.62
C HIS A 328 -3.31 -19.48 -34.84
N PRO A 329 -1.98 -19.36 -35.08
CA PRO A 329 -1.34 -19.85 -36.29
C PRO A 329 -1.41 -21.39 -36.46
N THR A 330 -1.46 -22.15 -35.36
CA THR A 330 -1.36 -23.62 -35.41
C THR A 330 -2.52 -24.36 -34.77
N LYS A 331 -3.35 -23.68 -33.94
CA LYS A 331 -4.47 -24.31 -33.21
C LYS A 331 -5.80 -23.75 -33.71
N PRO A 332 -6.77 -24.56 -34.13
CA PRO A 332 -8.05 -24.09 -34.58
C PRO A 332 -8.90 -23.52 -33.43
N CYS A 333 -9.57 -22.42 -33.69
CA CYS A 333 -10.58 -21.86 -32.78
C CYS A 333 -11.88 -22.65 -32.91
N VAL A 334 -12.47 -23.03 -31.77
CA VAL A 334 -13.76 -23.77 -31.71
C VAL A 334 -14.93 -22.84 -31.38
N CYS A 335 -14.72 -21.56 -31.20
CA CYS A 335 -15.76 -20.58 -30.89
C CYS A 335 -16.49 -20.11 -32.16
N ASN A 336 -17.81 -20.02 -32.09
CA ASN A 336 -18.55 -19.36 -33.16
C ASN A 336 -18.42 -17.82 -33.06
N PRO A 337 -18.64 -17.08 -34.15
CA PRO A 337 -18.50 -15.61 -34.19
C PRO A 337 -19.32 -14.90 -33.10
N GLY A 338 -20.52 -15.36 -32.78
CA GLY A 338 -21.37 -14.79 -31.75
C GLY A 338 -20.78 -14.96 -30.32
N GLN A 339 -20.10 -16.09 -30.05
CA GLN A 339 -19.40 -16.31 -28.78
C GLN A 339 -18.21 -15.38 -28.64
N VAL A 340 -17.43 -15.20 -29.71
CA VAL A 340 -16.29 -14.27 -29.70
C VAL A 340 -16.78 -12.85 -29.44
N GLN A 341 -17.80 -12.38 -30.15
CA GLN A 341 -18.35 -11.04 -29.95
C GLN A 341 -18.91 -10.85 -28.53
N LYS A 342 -19.66 -11.82 -28.01
CA LYS A 342 -20.17 -11.78 -26.64
C LYS A 342 -19.04 -11.70 -25.59
N TYR A 343 -17.94 -12.38 -25.82
CA TYR A 343 -16.77 -12.36 -24.94
C TYR A 343 -16.09 -10.98 -24.96
N LEU A 344 -15.86 -10.42 -26.14
CA LEU A 344 -15.26 -9.09 -26.28
C LEU A 344 -16.14 -7.98 -25.70
N ASN A 345 -17.47 -8.09 -25.88
CA ASN A 345 -18.46 -7.13 -25.35
C ASN A 345 -18.58 -7.12 -23.81
N LYS A 346 -17.89 -8.04 -23.07
CA LYS A 346 -17.80 -7.95 -21.63
C LYS A 346 -17.03 -6.69 -21.18
N ILE A 347 -16.11 -6.21 -22.00
CA ILE A 347 -15.35 -4.98 -21.75
C ILE A 347 -16.11 -3.83 -22.41
N SER A 348 -16.43 -2.79 -21.65
CA SER A 348 -17.15 -1.64 -22.19
C SER A 348 -16.25 -0.77 -23.08
N GLY A 349 -16.83 -0.16 -24.13
CA GLY A 349 -16.13 0.79 -24.99
C GLY A 349 -15.44 1.89 -24.20
N PRO A 350 -16.13 2.59 -23.29
CA PRO A 350 -15.50 3.63 -22.47
C PRO A 350 -14.30 3.20 -21.64
N LEU A 351 -14.20 1.92 -21.24
CA LEU A 351 -13.00 1.42 -20.58
C LEU A 351 -11.87 1.17 -21.59
N LEU A 352 -12.20 0.64 -22.77
CA LEU A 352 -11.22 0.43 -23.85
C LEU A 352 -10.64 1.74 -24.35
N ASP A 353 -11.43 2.82 -24.44
CA ASP A 353 -10.98 4.16 -24.83
C ASP A 353 -9.92 4.75 -23.89
N ARG A 354 -9.77 4.21 -22.69
CA ARG A 354 -8.76 4.61 -21.69
C ARG A 354 -7.53 3.73 -21.71
N ILE A 355 -7.48 2.75 -22.61
CA ILE A 355 -6.34 1.87 -22.81
C ILE A 355 -5.62 2.32 -24.07
N ASP A 356 -4.50 3.00 -23.90
CA ASP A 356 -3.76 3.69 -24.98
C ASP A 356 -3.08 2.71 -25.93
N ILE A 357 -2.60 1.56 -25.40
CA ILE A 357 -1.80 0.60 -26.16
C ILE A 357 -2.51 -0.77 -26.12
N GLN A 358 -2.80 -1.30 -27.30
CA GLN A 358 -3.33 -2.64 -27.44
C GLN A 358 -2.33 -3.47 -28.25
N ILE A 359 -1.86 -4.59 -27.69
CA ILE A 359 -0.85 -5.40 -28.35
C ILE A 359 -1.23 -6.88 -28.36
N GLU A 360 -1.04 -7.52 -29.51
CA GLU A 360 -1.19 -8.95 -29.67
C GLU A 360 0.12 -9.66 -29.32
N ILE A 361 0.03 -10.70 -28.47
CA ILE A 361 1.14 -11.55 -28.10
C ILE A 361 1.01 -12.90 -28.79
N VAL A 362 1.91 -13.15 -29.72
CA VAL A 362 2.01 -14.42 -30.44
C VAL A 362 2.93 -15.37 -29.65
N PRO A 363 2.59 -16.67 -29.54
CA PRO A 363 3.46 -17.63 -28.90
C PRO A 363 4.85 -17.69 -29.55
N VAL A 364 5.90 -17.73 -28.75
CA VAL A 364 7.29 -17.83 -29.26
C VAL A 364 7.54 -19.27 -29.70
N PRO A 365 8.12 -19.50 -30.91
CA PRO A 365 8.52 -20.83 -31.33
C PRO A 365 9.56 -21.43 -30.37
N PHE A 366 9.49 -22.77 -30.16
CA PHE A 366 10.34 -23.48 -29.20
C PHE A 366 11.84 -23.28 -29.49
N GLU A 367 12.22 -23.18 -30.75
CA GLU A 367 13.59 -22.95 -31.22
C GLU A 367 14.15 -21.64 -30.62
N LYS A 368 13.36 -20.56 -30.62
CA LYS A 368 13.77 -19.26 -30.03
C LYS A 368 13.83 -19.30 -28.50
N ILE A 369 13.03 -20.16 -27.86
CA ILE A 369 13.06 -20.33 -26.38
C ILE A 369 14.34 -21.08 -25.97
N SER A 370 14.81 -22.04 -26.80
CA SER A 370 16.01 -22.85 -26.54
C SER A 370 17.32 -22.12 -26.81
N GLU A 371 17.30 -20.99 -27.52
CA GLU A 371 18.50 -20.18 -27.76
C GLU A 371 19.15 -19.74 -26.45
N GLN A 372 20.48 -19.85 -26.34
CA GLN A 372 21.25 -19.40 -25.15
C GLN A 372 21.40 -17.89 -25.05
N ARG A 373 20.93 -17.14 -26.07
CA ARG A 373 21.04 -15.68 -26.08
C ARG A 373 20.14 -15.07 -25.03
N GLN A 374 20.73 -14.36 -24.07
CA GLN A 374 19.99 -13.55 -23.10
C GLN A 374 19.32 -12.35 -23.79
N GLY A 375 18.13 -11.99 -23.32
CA GLY A 375 17.44 -10.77 -23.73
C GLY A 375 18.14 -9.50 -23.23
N GLU A 376 17.62 -8.34 -23.61
CA GLU A 376 18.09 -7.06 -23.08
C GLU A 376 17.72 -6.92 -21.61
N SER A 377 18.63 -6.43 -20.77
CA SER A 377 18.39 -6.29 -19.33
C SER A 377 17.39 -5.17 -19.01
N SER A 378 16.62 -5.37 -17.95
CA SER A 378 15.70 -4.35 -17.41
C SER A 378 16.41 -3.03 -17.13
N ALA A 379 17.66 -3.06 -16.67
CA ALA A 379 18.47 -1.87 -16.39
C ALA A 379 18.71 -1.02 -17.65
N ALA A 380 19.03 -1.64 -18.79
CA ALA A 380 19.23 -0.94 -20.06
C ALA A 380 17.93 -0.31 -20.56
N ILE A 381 16.83 -1.04 -20.54
CA ILE A 381 15.49 -0.54 -20.92
C ILE A 381 15.09 0.63 -20.01
N ARG A 382 15.26 0.47 -18.69
CA ARG A 382 14.92 1.50 -17.69
C ARG A 382 15.66 2.82 -17.91
N GLN A 383 16.94 2.77 -18.31
CA GLN A 383 17.69 3.97 -18.64
C GLN A 383 17.08 4.74 -19.83
N ARG A 384 16.61 4.04 -20.87
CA ARG A 384 15.91 4.67 -22.01
C ARG A 384 14.58 5.27 -21.58
N VAL A 385 13.82 4.54 -20.76
CA VAL A 385 12.53 4.99 -20.18
C VAL A 385 12.73 6.28 -19.37
N ILE A 386 13.76 6.33 -18.51
CA ILE A 386 14.06 7.51 -17.69
C ILE A 386 14.47 8.71 -18.59
N LYS A 387 15.26 8.48 -19.63
CA LYS A 387 15.64 9.54 -20.57
C LYS A 387 14.48 10.09 -21.39
N ALA A 388 13.49 9.24 -21.69
CA ALA A 388 12.31 9.63 -22.45
C ALA A 388 11.31 10.43 -21.60
N ARG A 389 11.26 10.22 -20.27
CA ARG A 389 10.43 11.03 -19.37
C ARG A 389 11.06 12.39 -19.14
N PRO A 390 10.33 13.52 -19.35
CA PRO A 390 10.86 14.85 -19.11
C PRO A 390 11.40 14.99 -17.68
N VAL A 391 12.65 15.40 -17.54
CA VAL A 391 13.37 15.57 -16.26
C VAL A 391 12.66 16.56 -15.31
N SER A 392 11.81 17.44 -15.83
CA SER A 392 11.06 18.44 -15.08
C SER A 392 10.13 17.87 -14.00
N TYR A 393 9.72 16.59 -14.14
CA TYR A 393 8.80 15.97 -13.18
C TYR A 393 9.48 15.56 -11.87
N THR A 394 10.79 15.34 -11.88
CA THR A 394 11.56 14.89 -10.72
C THR A 394 12.10 16.03 -9.86
N HIS A 395 12.33 17.22 -10.42
CA HIS A 395 12.92 18.34 -9.68
C HIS A 395 11.92 19.22 -8.93
N LEU A 396 10.73 19.46 -9.48
CA LEU A 396 9.75 20.36 -8.86
C LEU A 396 9.07 19.78 -7.62
N ARG A 397 8.98 18.43 -7.52
CA ARG A 397 8.36 17.77 -6.36
C ARG A 397 9.34 17.43 -5.23
N ALA A 398 10.64 17.42 -5.48
CA ALA A 398 11.64 17.15 -4.44
C ALA A 398 11.70 18.25 -3.38
N HIS A 399 11.40 19.49 -3.72
CA HIS A 399 11.40 20.62 -2.79
C HIS A 399 10.20 20.62 -1.82
N GLU A 400 9.03 20.15 -2.25
CA GLU A 400 7.83 20.14 -1.40
C GLU A 400 7.84 19.03 -0.33
N THR A 401 8.60 17.96 -0.55
CA THR A 401 8.67 16.80 0.37
C THR A 401 9.81 16.86 1.36
N ASP A 402 10.79 17.76 1.16
CA ASP A 402 11.93 17.93 2.08
C ASP A 402 11.51 18.42 3.48
N SER A 403 10.29 18.93 3.65
CA SER A 403 9.78 19.31 4.97
C SER A 403 9.46 18.11 5.87
N TYR A 404 9.27 16.90 5.31
CA TYR A 404 8.92 15.69 6.06
C TYR A 404 10.05 14.67 6.14
N LEU A 405 10.97 14.68 5.17
CA LEU A 405 12.07 13.72 5.04
C LEU A 405 13.42 14.44 5.07
N VAL A 406 14.43 13.83 5.66
CA VAL A 406 15.86 14.31 5.66
C VAL A 406 16.60 13.78 4.46
#